data_910f6abfc1030099a756f051be480495
#
_entry.id   910f6abfc1030099a756f051be480495
#
_cell.length_a   1.000
_cell.length_b   1.000
_cell.length_c   1.000
_cell.angle_alpha   90.00
_cell.angle_beta   90.00
_cell.angle_gamma   90.00
#
_symmetry.space_group_name_H-M   'P 1'
#
loop_
_entity.id
_entity.type
_entity.pdbx_description
1 polymer ?
#
loop_
_entity_poly.entity_id
_entity_poly.type
_entity_poly.pdbx_seq_one_letter_code
_entity_poly.pdbx_strand_id
1 'polypeptide(L)'
;MLKEDAVFVHARLVELSREFGRACWTILGEGNISGRIDQDVFAVKSSGSSLATLTEIELTHCYFDRLLPVMDRENVSEAEIEGILRDSRVRDTALKPSVETFFHAYLLTLSGVNYVGHTHPMPVNQILCSGVGTSFAEERRFPDEVVCCGPVSLLIPYEDPGLALARRIRQDVKNFESKHGKPPKVILLGNHGVITIGGSVDAVRVAMSMTVKAAEIFVGAHALGGNVPMPQREVDRIENRLDEEYRRRMLRI
;
A
#
# COMPACT_ATOMS: atom_id res chain seq x y z
N MET A 1 4.80 2.05 -29.03
CA MET A 1 6.03 1.68 -28.32
C MET A 1 5.89 2.30 -26.93
N LEU A 2 6.08 1.53 -25.87
CA LEU A 2 6.09 2.07 -24.50
C LEU A 2 7.39 2.89 -24.33
N LYS A 3 7.31 4.00 -23.54
CA LYS A 3 8.52 4.72 -23.12
C LYS A 3 9.41 3.77 -22.31
N GLU A 4 10.73 3.94 -22.33
CA GLU A 4 11.67 3.09 -21.55
C GLU A 4 11.31 3.01 -20.07
N ASP A 5 10.87 4.11 -19.48
CA ASP A 5 10.40 4.19 -18.10
C ASP A 5 9.21 3.25 -17.83
N ALA A 6 8.25 3.13 -18.77
CA ALA A 6 7.11 2.24 -18.62
C ALA A 6 7.52 0.77 -18.64
N VAL A 7 8.47 0.37 -19.49
CA VAL A 7 8.99 -0.99 -19.54
C VAL A 7 9.66 -1.36 -18.23
N PHE A 8 10.47 -0.45 -17.69
CA PHE A 8 11.12 -0.64 -16.39
C PHE A 8 10.10 -0.81 -15.26
N VAL A 9 9.12 0.10 -15.17
CA VAL A 9 8.06 0.03 -14.14
C VAL A 9 7.27 -1.28 -14.25
N HIS A 10 6.89 -1.70 -15.44
CA HIS A 10 6.17 -2.97 -15.66
C HIS A 10 6.96 -4.17 -15.15
N ALA A 11 8.24 -4.30 -15.55
CA ALA A 11 9.08 -5.40 -15.10
C ALA A 11 9.17 -5.46 -13.56
N ARG A 12 9.31 -4.30 -12.90
CA ARG A 12 9.36 -4.20 -11.44
C ARG A 12 8.03 -4.55 -10.77
N LEU A 13 6.89 -4.16 -11.36
CA LEU A 13 5.58 -4.53 -10.86
C LEU A 13 5.30 -6.03 -11.02
N VAL A 14 5.65 -6.62 -12.16
CA VAL A 14 5.53 -8.07 -12.36
C VAL A 14 6.43 -8.86 -11.40
N GLU A 15 7.63 -8.36 -11.09
CA GLU A 15 8.49 -8.96 -10.06
C GLU A 15 7.81 -8.91 -8.68
N LEU A 16 7.29 -7.75 -8.27
CA LEU A 16 6.61 -7.55 -7.00
C LEU A 16 5.35 -8.43 -6.87
N SER A 17 4.59 -8.56 -7.96
CA SER A 17 3.35 -9.33 -7.96
C SER A 17 3.54 -10.80 -7.59
N ARG A 18 4.66 -11.40 -7.98
CA ARG A 18 4.99 -12.80 -7.67
C ARG A 18 5.12 -13.05 -6.16
N GLU A 19 5.64 -12.06 -5.42
CA GLU A 19 5.70 -12.16 -3.96
C GLU A 19 4.34 -11.88 -3.32
N PHE A 20 3.64 -10.85 -3.79
CA PHE A 20 2.36 -10.43 -3.24
C PHE A 20 1.22 -11.40 -3.60
N GLY A 21 1.37 -12.14 -4.70
CA GLY A 21 0.44 -13.18 -5.17
C GLY A 21 0.53 -14.52 -4.42
N ARG A 22 1.26 -14.61 -3.31
CA ARG A 22 1.29 -15.81 -2.48
C ARG A 22 -0.10 -16.11 -1.92
N ALA A 23 -0.50 -17.37 -1.92
CA ALA A 23 -1.83 -17.81 -1.49
C ALA A 23 -2.21 -17.41 -0.04
N CYS A 24 -1.22 -17.15 0.83
CA CYS A 24 -1.46 -16.64 2.18
C CYS A 24 -1.59 -15.12 2.26
N TRP A 25 -1.33 -14.39 1.16
CA TRP A 25 -1.41 -12.93 1.11
C TRP A 25 -2.54 -12.43 0.21
N THR A 26 -2.86 -13.14 -0.86
CA THR A 26 -3.95 -12.81 -1.77
C THR A 26 -4.55 -14.08 -2.36
N ILE A 27 -5.86 -14.05 -2.59
CA ILE A 27 -6.61 -15.14 -3.21
C ILE A 27 -7.32 -14.60 -4.46
N LEU A 28 -7.28 -15.33 -5.57
CA LEU A 28 -7.92 -14.93 -6.83
C LEU A 28 -7.50 -13.53 -7.29
N GLY A 29 -8.45 -12.60 -7.39
CA GLY A 29 -8.24 -11.22 -7.82
C GLY A 29 -7.91 -10.21 -6.72
N GLU A 30 -7.78 -10.65 -5.48
CA GLU A 30 -7.46 -9.80 -4.33
C GLU A 30 -6.15 -9.03 -4.51
N GLY A 31 -6.09 -7.89 -3.84
CA GLY A 31 -4.91 -7.04 -3.82
C GLY A 31 -4.58 -6.39 -5.15
N ASN A 32 -3.71 -5.43 -5.11
CA ASN A 32 -3.25 -4.70 -6.29
C ASN A 32 -1.92 -4.01 -6.05
N ILE A 33 -1.26 -3.65 -7.14
CA ILE A 33 0.02 -2.95 -7.14
C ILE A 33 -0.02 -1.85 -8.18
N SER A 34 0.73 -0.79 -7.95
CA SER A 34 0.90 0.28 -8.92
C SER A 34 2.29 0.90 -8.86
N GLY A 35 2.68 1.54 -9.94
CA GLY A 35 3.94 2.26 -10.04
C GLY A 35 3.79 3.50 -10.93
N ARG A 36 4.41 4.60 -10.54
CA ARG A 36 4.47 5.83 -11.31
C ARG A 36 5.33 5.61 -12.55
N ILE A 37 4.83 6.01 -13.71
CA ILE A 37 5.58 6.00 -14.97
C ILE A 37 6.22 7.37 -15.20
N ASP A 38 5.41 8.43 -15.11
CA ASP A 38 5.86 9.82 -15.23
C ASP A 38 4.98 10.73 -14.36
N GLN A 39 5.01 12.04 -14.62
CA GLN A 39 4.21 13.00 -13.86
C GLN A 39 2.70 12.88 -14.10
N ASP A 40 2.28 12.35 -15.25
CA ASP A 40 0.90 12.32 -15.70
C ASP A 40 0.27 10.92 -15.64
N VAL A 41 1.11 9.87 -15.67
CA VAL A 41 0.67 8.48 -15.88
C VAL A 41 1.29 7.53 -14.85
N PHE A 42 0.50 6.57 -14.41
CA PHE A 42 0.94 5.43 -13.62
C PHE A 42 0.37 4.11 -14.16
N ALA A 43 1.04 3.01 -13.86
CA ALA A 43 0.56 1.65 -14.14
C ALA A 43 -0.10 1.07 -12.88
N VAL A 44 -1.21 0.36 -13.05
CA VAL A 44 -1.92 -0.34 -11.96
C VAL A 44 -2.45 -1.68 -12.45
N LYS A 45 -2.52 -2.67 -11.55
CA LYS A 45 -3.12 -3.99 -11.85
C LYS A 45 -4.58 -3.82 -12.26
N SER A 46 -4.94 -4.46 -13.37
CA SER A 46 -6.32 -4.48 -13.88
C SER A 46 -7.26 -5.23 -12.94
N SER A 47 -8.53 -4.84 -12.97
CA SER A 47 -9.60 -5.54 -12.25
C SER A 47 -9.73 -6.98 -12.74
N GLY A 48 -9.90 -7.92 -11.82
CA GLY A 48 -10.06 -9.34 -12.11
C GLY A 48 -8.78 -10.11 -12.41
N SER A 49 -7.62 -9.45 -12.59
CA SER A 49 -6.34 -10.13 -12.73
C SER A 49 -5.84 -10.62 -11.36
N SER A 50 -5.09 -11.73 -11.37
CA SER A 50 -4.46 -12.28 -10.15
C SER A 50 -3.02 -11.78 -10.02
N LEU A 51 -2.60 -11.38 -8.82
CA LEU A 51 -1.20 -11.04 -8.57
C LEU A 51 -0.26 -12.24 -8.78
N ALA A 52 -0.71 -13.46 -8.49
CA ALA A 52 0.10 -14.66 -8.63
C ALA A 52 0.53 -14.95 -10.07
N THR A 53 -0.28 -14.55 -11.06
CA THR A 53 -0.06 -14.82 -12.48
C THR A 53 0.06 -13.55 -13.33
N LEU A 54 0.20 -12.39 -12.69
CA LEU A 54 0.22 -11.10 -13.36
C LEU A 54 1.27 -11.02 -14.45
N THR A 55 0.86 -10.53 -15.60
CA THR A 55 1.72 -10.23 -16.76
C THR A 55 1.64 -8.74 -17.10
N GLU A 56 2.55 -8.25 -17.93
CA GLU A 56 2.60 -6.83 -18.32
C GLU A 56 1.33 -6.34 -19.01
N ILE A 57 0.61 -7.22 -19.75
CA ILE A 57 -0.63 -6.87 -20.45
C ILE A 57 -1.81 -6.62 -19.51
N GLU A 58 -1.70 -7.08 -18.26
CA GLU A 58 -2.70 -6.89 -17.20
C GLU A 58 -2.41 -5.64 -16.35
N LEU A 59 -1.40 -4.86 -16.73
CA LEU A 59 -1.11 -3.56 -16.16
C LEU A 59 -1.77 -2.47 -17.01
N THR A 60 -2.75 -1.78 -16.43
CA THR A 60 -3.43 -0.68 -17.09
C THR A 60 -2.76 0.64 -16.76
N HIS A 61 -2.47 1.45 -17.79
CA HIS A 61 -1.99 2.81 -17.60
C HIS A 61 -3.18 3.74 -17.40
N CYS A 62 -3.09 4.57 -16.35
CA CYS A 62 -4.13 5.54 -15.99
C CYS A 62 -3.54 6.94 -15.86
N TYR A 63 -4.32 7.95 -16.24
CA TYR A 63 -4.01 9.36 -16.04
C TYR A 63 -4.39 9.81 -14.61
N PHE A 64 -3.50 10.51 -13.93
CA PHE A 64 -3.77 11.09 -12.61
C PHE A 64 -4.88 12.14 -12.65
N ASP A 65 -4.88 13.00 -13.66
CA ASP A 65 -5.82 14.13 -13.82
C ASP A 65 -7.28 13.68 -14.05
N ARG A 66 -7.50 12.43 -14.43
CA ARG A 66 -8.84 11.84 -14.60
C ARG A 66 -9.41 11.29 -13.29
N LEU A 67 -8.56 10.94 -12.34
CA LEU A 67 -8.95 10.27 -11.10
C LEU A 67 -8.94 11.21 -9.89
N LEU A 68 -7.90 12.03 -9.74
CA LEU A 68 -7.72 12.85 -8.54
C LEU A 68 -8.85 13.87 -8.31
N PRO A 69 -9.36 14.61 -9.32
CA PRO A 69 -10.42 15.58 -9.10
C PRO A 69 -11.75 14.96 -8.64
N VAL A 70 -11.97 13.67 -8.95
CA VAL A 70 -13.19 12.95 -8.54
C VAL A 70 -13.27 12.77 -7.03
N MET A 71 -12.13 12.74 -6.35
CA MET A 71 -12.08 12.63 -4.90
C MET A 71 -12.67 13.87 -4.19
N ASP A 72 -12.80 15.00 -4.89
CA ASP A 72 -13.38 16.24 -4.35
C ASP A 72 -14.85 16.43 -4.71
N ARG A 73 -15.39 15.58 -5.61
CA ARG A 73 -16.79 15.66 -6.04
C ARG A 73 -17.70 15.01 -5.00
N GLU A 74 -18.80 15.65 -4.66
CA GLU A 74 -19.89 15.05 -3.89
C GLU A 74 -20.80 14.22 -4.81
N ASN A 75 -21.50 13.24 -4.23
CA ASN A 75 -22.58 12.48 -4.89
C ASN A 75 -22.20 11.88 -6.26
N VAL A 76 -21.07 11.17 -6.32
CA VAL A 76 -20.66 10.41 -7.52
C VAL A 76 -21.33 9.05 -7.50
N SER A 77 -22.16 8.76 -8.50
CA SER A 77 -22.86 7.47 -8.63
C SER A 77 -21.91 6.34 -9.05
N GLU A 78 -22.27 5.09 -8.78
CA GLU A 78 -21.51 3.92 -9.21
C GLU A 78 -21.29 3.88 -10.73
N ALA A 79 -22.32 4.25 -11.50
CA ALA A 79 -22.22 4.30 -12.96
C ALA A 79 -21.21 5.36 -13.43
N GLU A 80 -21.15 6.52 -12.77
CA GLU A 80 -20.13 7.54 -13.04
C GLU A 80 -18.73 7.05 -12.66
N ILE A 81 -18.57 6.38 -11.49
CA ILE A 81 -17.29 5.78 -11.07
C ILE A 81 -16.80 4.80 -12.15
N GLU A 82 -17.65 3.92 -12.64
CA GLU A 82 -17.33 2.99 -13.72
C GLU A 82 -16.91 3.69 -15.02
N GLY A 83 -17.60 4.77 -15.38
CA GLY A 83 -17.24 5.62 -16.53
C GLY A 83 -15.88 6.25 -16.34
N ILE A 84 -15.64 6.89 -15.20
CA ILE A 84 -14.37 7.56 -14.87
C ILE A 84 -13.19 6.58 -14.89
N LEU A 85 -13.34 5.39 -14.33
CA LEU A 85 -12.31 4.36 -14.37
C LEU A 85 -11.96 3.94 -15.81
N ARG A 86 -12.96 3.83 -16.67
CA ARG A 86 -12.74 3.53 -18.11
C ARG A 86 -12.04 4.68 -18.81
N ASP A 87 -12.47 5.91 -18.56
CA ASP A 87 -11.94 7.12 -19.21
C ASP A 87 -10.56 7.50 -18.68
N SER A 88 -10.19 7.01 -17.49
CA SER A 88 -8.84 7.23 -16.93
C SER A 88 -7.74 6.51 -17.69
N ARG A 89 -8.06 5.50 -18.48
CA ARG A 89 -7.07 4.70 -19.21
C ARG A 89 -6.39 5.52 -20.32
N VAL A 90 -5.10 5.28 -20.48
CA VAL A 90 -4.32 5.88 -21.60
C VAL A 90 -4.71 5.28 -22.95
N ARG A 91 -5.20 4.02 -22.97
CA ARG A 91 -5.67 3.32 -24.16
C ARG A 91 -7.06 2.75 -23.92
N ASP A 92 -8.00 3.02 -24.78
CA ASP A 92 -9.39 2.54 -24.67
C ASP A 92 -9.50 1.00 -24.71
N THR A 93 -8.53 0.34 -25.35
CA THR A 93 -8.46 -1.13 -25.44
C THR A 93 -7.84 -1.78 -24.21
N ALA A 94 -7.28 -1.00 -23.26
CA ALA A 94 -6.70 -1.54 -22.04
C ALA A 94 -7.78 -2.14 -21.14
N LEU A 95 -7.40 -3.12 -20.32
CA LEU A 95 -8.29 -3.71 -19.32
C LEU A 95 -8.77 -2.65 -18.30
N LYS A 96 -9.95 -2.87 -17.72
CA LYS A 96 -10.51 -1.94 -16.73
C LYS A 96 -9.65 -1.95 -15.45
N PRO A 97 -9.26 -0.79 -14.91
CA PRO A 97 -8.60 -0.71 -13.61
C PRO A 97 -9.57 -1.06 -12.47
N SER A 98 -9.04 -1.46 -11.31
CA SER A 98 -9.80 -1.70 -10.09
C SER A 98 -10.46 -0.42 -9.58
N VAL A 99 -11.55 -0.54 -8.82
CA VAL A 99 -12.16 0.59 -8.08
C VAL A 99 -11.19 1.20 -7.06
N GLU A 100 -10.20 0.46 -6.62
CA GLU A 100 -9.15 0.92 -5.71
C GLU A 100 -8.08 1.79 -6.37
N THR A 101 -8.12 1.93 -7.68
CA THR A 101 -7.22 2.80 -8.45
C THR A 101 -7.23 4.25 -7.95
N PHE A 102 -8.31 4.74 -7.35
CA PHE A 102 -8.40 6.07 -6.77
C PHE A 102 -7.39 6.28 -5.64
N PHE A 103 -7.26 5.36 -4.69
CA PHE A 103 -6.26 5.51 -3.64
C PHE A 103 -4.84 5.30 -4.16
N HIS A 104 -4.63 4.42 -5.14
CA HIS A 104 -3.33 4.29 -5.81
C HIS A 104 -2.90 5.61 -6.45
N ALA A 105 -3.80 6.25 -7.19
CA ALA A 105 -3.54 7.55 -7.80
C ALA A 105 -3.12 8.58 -6.73
N TYR A 106 -3.86 8.68 -5.63
CA TYR A 106 -3.53 9.61 -4.55
C TYR A 106 -2.17 9.29 -3.89
N LEU A 107 -1.96 8.05 -3.47
CA LEU A 107 -0.73 7.67 -2.75
C LEU A 107 0.52 7.88 -3.60
N LEU A 108 0.43 7.68 -4.91
CA LEU A 108 1.51 7.97 -5.84
C LEU A 108 1.80 9.48 -6.01
N THR A 109 0.94 10.40 -5.53
CA THR A 109 1.25 11.84 -5.51
C THR A 109 2.10 12.27 -4.33
N LEU A 110 2.24 11.43 -3.30
CA LEU A 110 3.00 11.75 -2.10
C LEU A 110 4.50 11.86 -2.40
N SER A 111 5.17 12.74 -1.68
CA SER A 111 6.60 12.95 -1.85
C SER A 111 7.40 11.67 -1.55
N GLY A 112 8.28 11.29 -2.46
CA GLY A 112 9.11 10.09 -2.34
C GLY A 112 8.40 8.78 -2.59
N VAL A 113 7.12 8.79 -3.03
CA VAL A 113 6.35 7.57 -3.33
C VAL A 113 6.26 7.35 -4.84
N ASN A 114 6.81 6.24 -5.31
CA ASN A 114 6.75 5.80 -6.71
C ASN A 114 6.02 4.46 -6.89
N TYR A 115 5.86 3.69 -5.81
CA TYR A 115 5.22 2.38 -5.83
C TYR A 115 4.26 2.21 -4.66
N VAL A 116 3.16 1.51 -4.91
CA VAL A 116 2.13 1.15 -3.92
C VAL A 116 1.81 -0.33 -4.07
N GLY A 117 1.70 -1.03 -2.95
CA GLY A 117 1.25 -2.42 -2.91
C GLY A 117 0.18 -2.63 -1.86
N HIS A 118 -0.86 -3.36 -2.21
CA HIS A 118 -1.98 -3.70 -1.36
C HIS A 118 -2.24 -5.20 -1.39
N THR A 119 -2.36 -5.81 -0.22
CA THR A 119 -2.61 -7.25 -0.05
C THR A 119 -3.46 -7.51 1.18
N HIS A 120 -3.98 -8.74 1.31
CA HIS A 120 -4.84 -9.19 2.43
C HIS A 120 -4.20 -10.34 3.23
N PRO A 121 -2.98 -10.19 3.81
CA PRO A 121 -2.31 -11.30 4.45
C PRO A 121 -3.10 -11.81 5.66
N MET A 122 -3.24 -13.11 5.75
CA MET A 122 -4.06 -13.75 6.79
C MET A 122 -3.71 -13.28 8.22
N PRO A 123 -2.43 -13.24 8.65
CA PRO A 123 -2.11 -12.79 10.01
C PRO A 123 -2.40 -11.30 10.24
N VAL A 124 -2.29 -10.47 9.20
CA VAL A 124 -2.67 -9.04 9.30
C VAL A 124 -4.20 -8.92 9.42
N ASN A 125 -4.95 -9.66 8.62
CA ASN A 125 -6.41 -9.63 8.68
C ASN A 125 -6.97 -10.22 9.99
N GLN A 126 -6.31 -11.21 10.59
CA GLN A 126 -6.66 -11.67 11.94
C GLN A 126 -6.64 -10.52 12.96
N ILE A 127 -5.65 -9.65 12.88
CA ILE A 127 -5.52 -8.47 13.74
C ILE A 127 -6.57 -7.41 13.38
N LEU A 128 -6.73 -7.12 12.09
CA LEU A 128 -7.62 -6.06 11.61
C LEU A 128 -9.12 -6.39 11.75
N CYS A 129 -9.44 -7.67 11.88
CA CYS A 129 -10.79 -8.16 12.21
C CYS A 129 -11.02 -8.36 13.72
N SER A 130 -10.10 -7.84 14.56
CA SER A 130 -10.17 -7.96 16.02
C SER A 130 -10.12 -6.58 16.70
N GLY A 131 -10.27 -6.56 18.03
CA GLY A 131 -10.20 -5.32 18.82
C GLY A 131 -8.79 -4.77 19.08
N VAL A 132 -7.70 -5.44 18.59
CA VAL A 132 -6.31 -5.07 18.92
C VAL A 132 -5.57 -4.36 17.78
N GLY A 133 -6.27 -3.95 16.73
CA GLY A 133 -5.68 -3.27 15.56
C GLY A 133 -4.93 -1.99 15.91
N THR A 134 -5.43 -1.20 16.86
CA THR A 134 -4.77 0.04 17.32
C THR A 134 -3.43 -0.25 17.97
N SER A 135 -3.35 -1.21 18.88
CA SER A 135 -2.09 -1.63 19.50
C SER A 135 -1.08 -2.14 18.47
N PHE A 136 -1.54 -2.91 17.47
CA PHE A 136 -0.67 -3.34 16.37
C PHE A 136 -0.14 -2.17 15.53
N ALA A 137 -0.94 -1.16 15.27
CA ALA A 137 -0.56 0.01 14.48
C ALA A 137 0.42 0.93 15.21
N GLU A 138 0.17 1.20 16.48
CA GLU A 138 0.87 2.24 17.25
C GLU A 138 2.15 1.71 17.93
N GLU A 139 2.20 0.42 18.26
CA GLU A 139 3.32 -0.18 18.96
C GLU A 139 4.30 -0.89 18.01
N ARG A 140 5.54 -1.05 18.45
CA ARG A 140 6.57 -1.86 17.77
C ARG A 140 7.09 -2.96 18.69
N ARG A 141 7.40 -4.11 18.13
CA ARG A 141 7.77 -5.32 18.87
C ARG A 141 9.26 -5.63 18.81
N PHE A 142 9.93 -5.24 17.73
CA PHE A 142 11.34 -5.51 17.52
C PHE A 142 11.98 -4.47 16.56
N PRO A 143 13.34 -4.33 16.60
CA PRO A 143 14.05 -3.29 15.86
C PRO A 143 13.81 -3.26 14.36
N ASP A 144 13.83 -4.43 13.69
CA ASP A 144 13.65 -4.48 12.23
C ASP A 144 12.27 -3.99 11.78
N GLU A 145 11.24 -4.13 12.61
CA GLU A 145 9.92 -3.59 12.35
C GLU A 145 9.96 -2.05 12.28
N VAL A 146 10.68 -1.41 13.19
CA VAL A 146 10.89 0.05 13.18
C VAL A 146 11.61 0.47 11.89
N VAL A 147 12.69 -0.21 11.54
CA VAL A 147 13.51 0.11 10.35
C VAL A 147 12.69 0.02 9.06
N CYS A 148 11.94 -1.06 8.90
CA CYS A 148 11.24 -1.37 7.65
C CYS A 148 9.87 -0.68 7.55
N CYS A 149 9.10 -0.65 8.64
CA CYS A 149 7.72 -0.15 8.68
C CYS A 149 7.59 1.27 9.24
N GLY A 150 8.68 1.83 9.78
CA GLY A 150 8.64 3.10 10.52
C GLY A 150 8.20 2.93 11.97
N PRO A 151 8.24 4.02 12.77
CA PRO A 151 7.95 3.98 14.21
C PRO A 151 6.47 3.72 14.52
N VAL A 152 5.58 3.98 13.60
CA VAL A 152 4.12 3.83 13.72
C VAL A 152 3.52 3.55 12.35
N SER A 153 2.42 2.81 12.30
CA SER A 153 1.60 2.60 11.10
C SER A 153 0.32 3.43 11.19
N LEU A 154 -0.25 3.78 10.04
CA LEU A 154 -1.57 4.41 9.99
C LEU A 154 -2.64 3.32 10.01
N LEU A 155 -3.58 3.37 10.97
CA LEU A 155 -4.78 2.52 10.99
C LEU A 155 -5.98 3.34 10.53
N ILE A 156 -6.68 2.84 9.54
CA ILE A 156 -7.92 3.39 9.00
C ILE A 156 -9.06 2.43 9.37
N PRO A 157 -10.12 2.88 10.04
CA PRO A 157 -11.32 2.07 10.26
C PRO A 157 -11.92 1.56 8.95
N TYR A 158 -12.77 0.52 9.03
CA TYR A 158 -13.44 0.01 7.84
C TYR A 158 -14.13 1.12 7.06
N GLU A 159 -13.90 1.12 5.76
CA GLU A 159 -14.57 1.96 4.77
C GLU A 159 -14.79 1.13 3.51
N ASP A 160 -15.88 1.36 2.80
CA ASP A 160 -16.19 0.63 1.57
C ASP A 160 -15.11 0.83 0.50
N PRO A 161 -14.63 -0.26 -0.13
CA PRO A 161 -13.62 -0.18 -1.19
C PRO A 161 -14.04 0.73 -2.34
N GLY A 162 -13.09 1.48 -2.88
CA GLY A 162 -13.31 2.41 -3.98
C GLY A 162 -13.16 3.87 -3.58
N LEU A 163 -14.06 4.73 -4.05
CA LEU A 163 -13.93 6.19 -3.87
C LEU A 163 -14.04 6.63 -2.40
N ALA A 164 -14.92 5.99 -1.62
CA ALA A 164 -15.08 6.28 -0.18
C ALA A 164 -13.77 6.00 0.57
N LEU A 165 -13.24 4.79 0.41
CA LEU A 165 -11.95 4.41 1.00
C LEU A 165 -10.81 5.34 0.56
N ALA A 166 -10.75 5.70 -0.73
CA ALA A 166 -9.72 6.58 -1.25
C ALA A 166 -9.76 7.98 -0.60
N ARG A 167 -10.95 8.54 -0.39
CA ARG A 167 -11.16 9.81 0.32
C ARG A 167 -10.72 9.72 1.78
N ARG A 168 -11.08 8.63 2.45
CA ARG A 168 -10.68 8.37 3.83
C ARG A 168 -9.17 8.25 3.96
N ILE A 169 -8.52 7.46 3.08
CA ILE A 169 -7.06 7.34 3.02
C ILE A 169 -6.42 8.72 2.84
N ARG A 170 -6.93 9.53 1.89
CA ARG A 170 -6.40 10.89 1.65
C ARG A 170 -6.47 11.76 2.90
N GLN A 171 -7.59 11.75 3.59
CA GLN A 171 -7.76 12.55 4.81
C GLN A 171 -6.82 12.11 5.92
N ASP A 172 -6.77 10.81 6.19
CA ASP A 172 -6.01 10.26 7.31
C ASP A 172 -4.49 10.30 7.05
N VAL A 173 -4.04 10.13 5.78
CA VAL A 173 -2.65 10.32 5.40
C VAL A 173 -2.20 11.77 5.58
N LYS A 174 -3.02 12.76 5.20
CA LYS A 174 -2.71 14.17 5.44
C LYS A 174 -2.57 14.47 6.94
N ASN A 175 -3.46 13.94 7.76
CA ASN A 175 -3.38 14.07 9.21
C ASN A 175 -2.11 13.43 9.78
N PHE A 176 -1.76 12.24 9.26
CA PHE A 176 -0.54 11.52 9.62
C PHE A 176 0.72 12.33 9.24
N GLU A 177 0.79 12.86 8.02
CA GLU A 177 1.91 13.70 7.57
C GLU A 177 2.04 14.97 8.41
N SER A 178 0.93 15.61 8.77
CA SER A 178 0.94 16.79 9.65
C SER A 178 1.49 16.47 11.05
N LYS A 179 1.24 15.27 11.56
CA LYS A 179 1.70 14.82 12.88
C LYS A 179 3.14 14.32 12.87
N HIS A 180 3.56 13.61 11.81
CA HIS A 180 4.82 12.87 11.77
C HIS A 180 5.85 13.43 10.78
N GLY A 181 5.50 14.45 9.99
CA GLY A 181 6.38 15.12 9.02
C GLY A 181 6.71 14.31 7.77
N LYS A 182 6.13 13.11 7.61
CA LYS A 182 6.35 12.21 6.48
C LYS A 182 5.13 11.27 6.29
N PRO A 183 4.92 10.75 5.07
CA PRO A 183 3.85 9.78 4.85
C PRO A 183 4.09 8.45 5.60
N PRO A 184 3.03 7.70 5.94
CA PRO A 184 3.17 6.37 6.55
C PRO A 184 3.76 5.38 5.55
N LYS A 185 4.70 4.53 5.97
CA LYS A 185 5.16 3.41 5.13
C LYS A 185 4.12 2.28 5.02
N VAL A 186 3.31 2.12 6.06
CA VAL A 186 2.29 1.07 6.21
C VAL A 186 0.97 1.70 6.59
N ILE A 187 -0.08 1.38 5.83
CA ILE A 187 -1.47 1.77 6.09
C ILE A 187 -2.28 0.49 6.30
N LEU A 188 -2.83 0.34 7.47
CA LEU A 188 -3.66 -0.79 7.89
C LEU A 188 -5.13 -0.42 7.67
N LEU A 189 -5.88 -1.27 6.99
CA LEU A 189 -7.29 -1.05 6.68
C LEU A 189 -8.14 -2.02 7.50
N GLY A 190 -8.91 -1.51 8.46
CA GLY A 190 -9.79 -2.31 9.32
C GLY A 190 -10.71 -3.22 8.50
N ASN A 191 -10.79 -4.51 8.86
CA ASN A 191 -11.59 -5.54 8.19
C ASN A 191 -11.33 -5.70 6.68
N HIS A 192 -10.13 -5.28 6.20
CA HIS A 192 -9.84 -5.31 4.76
C HIS A 192 -8.45 -5.86 4.46
N GLY A 193 -7.39 -5.11 4.78
CA GLY A 193 -6.03 -5.51 4.41
C GLY A 193 -4.99 -4.47 4.74
N VAL A 194 -3.87 -4.48 4.02
CA VAL A 194 -2.74 -3.57 4.26
C VAL A 194 -2.22 -2.97 2.96
N ILE A 195 -1.84 -1.70 3.01
CA ILE A 195 -1.14 -0.99 1.94
C ILE A 195 0.27 -0.66 2.41
N THR A 196 1.25 -0.85 1.55
CA THR A 196 2.61 -0.35 1.73
C THR A 196 3.01 0.57 0.57
N ILE A 197 3.74 1.64 0.89
CA ILE A 197 4.14 2.65 -0.09
C ILE A 197 5.64 2.94 0.01
N GLY A 198 6.26 3.33 -1.08
CA GLY A 198 7.68 3.68 -1.07
C GLY A 198 8.23 4.18 -2.39
N GLY A 199 9.46 4.67 -2.35
CA GLY A 199 10.18 5.20 -3.51
C GLY A 199 10.72 4.11 -4.45
N SER A 200 10.77 2.87 -4.00
CA SER A 200 11.23 1.71 -4.77
C SER A 200 10.34 0.50 -4.53
N VAL A 201 10.38 -0.46 -5.45
CA VAL A 201 9.73 -1.77 -5.27
C VAL A 201 10.27 -2.49 -4.04
N ASP A 202 11.57 -2.37 -3.77
CA ASP A 202 12.21 -2.97 -2.61
C ASP A 202 11.66 -2.39 -1.29
N ALA A 203 11.41 -1.07 -1.23
CA ALA A 203 10.81 -0.43 -0.07
C ALA A 203 9.40 -0.97 0.21
N VAL A 204 8.57 -1.07 -0.83
CA VAL A 204 7.19 -1.61 -0.73
C VAL A 204 7.20 -3.07 -0.31
N ARG A 205 8.06 -3.88 -0.93
CA ARG A 205 8.23 -5.30 -0.65
C ARG A 205 8.68 -5.58 0.77
N VAL A 206 9.72 -4.87 1.22
CA VAL A 206 10.29 -5.06 2.56
C VAL A 206 9.31 -4.62 3.64
N ALA A 207 8.63 -3.49 3.45
CA ALA A 207 7.60 -3.03 4.39
C ALA A 207 6.44 -4.04 4.50
N MET A 208 5.97 -4.59 3.38
CA MET A 208 4.92 -5.61 3.38
C MET A 208 5.37 -6.89 4.10
N SER A 209 6.52 -7.45 3.72
CA SER A 209 7.04 -8.70 4.31
C SER A 209 7.30 -8.55 5.80
N MET A 210 7.80 -7.38 6.23
CA MET A 210 8.04 -7.09 7.63
C MET A 210 6.73 -6.90 8.42
N THR A 211 5.72 -6.26 7.81
CA THR A 211 4.39 -6.14 8.41
C THR A 211 3.75 -7.50 8.62
N VAL A 212 3.86 -8.41 7.65
CA VAL A 212 3.34 -9.79 7.79
C VAL A 212 4.07 -10.53 8.90
N LYS A 213 5.41 -10.48 8.94
CA LYS A 213 6.22 -11.07 10.03
C LYS A 213 5.81 -10.50 11.40
N ALA A 214 5.63 -9.19 11.49
CA ALA A 214 5.21 -8.54 12.73
C ALA A 214 3.81 -8.99 13.17
N ALA A 215 2.89 -9.17 12.21
CA ALA A 215 1.55 -9.67 12.48
C ALA A 215 1.57 -11.14 12.97
N GLU A 216 2.38 -12.01 12.37
CA GLU A 216 2.54 -13.40 12.84
C GLU A 216 3.08 -13.44 14.27
N ILE A 217 4.10 -12.61 14.57
CA ILE A 217 4.65 -12.49 15.93
C ILE A 217 3.59 -11.96 16.90
N PHE A 218 2.83 -10.94 16.51
CA PHE A 218 1.80 -10.33 17.35
C PHE A 218 0.68 -11.32 17.68
N VAL A 219 0.18 -12.05 16.70
CA VAL A 219 -0.86 -13.08 16.90
C VAL A 219 -0.32 -14.19 17.81
N GLY A 220 0.92 -14.66 17.56
CA GLY A 220 1.55 -15.68 18.39
C GLY A 220 1.78 -15.22 19.83
N ALA A 221 2.24 -13.97 20.03
CA ALA A 221 2.43 -13.41 21.36
C ALA A 221 1.12 -13.30 22.16
N HIS A 222 0.03 -12.90 21.48
CA HIS A 222 -1.30 -12.88 22.12
C HIS A 222 -1.77 -14.26 22.58
N ALA A 223 -1.50 -15.29 21.81
CA ALA A 223 -1.79 -16.68 22.21
C ALA A 223 -0.93 -17.16 23.40
N LEU A 224 0.23 -16.54 23.62
CA LEU A 224 1.14 -16.84 24.74
C LEU A 224 0.91 -15.95 25.98
N GLY A 225 -0.11 -15.12 25.99
CA GLY A 225 -0.47 -14.30 27.15
C GLY A 225 -0.36 -12.78 26.94
N GLY A 226 -0.04 -12.32 25.75
CA GLY A 226 -0.06 -10.90 25.39
C GLY A 226 1.19 -10.41 24.68
N ASN A 227 1.04 -9.27 24.02
CA ASN A 227 2.14 -8.57 23.37
C ASN A 227 2.92 -7.71 24.39
N VAL A 228 4.24 -7.72 24.30
CA VAL A 228 5.11 -6.82 25.05
C VAL A 228 5.79 -5.87 24.07
N PRO A 229 5.31 -4.61 23.96
CA PRO A 229 5.87 -3.66 23.01
C PRO A 229 7.24 -3.15 23.46
N MET A 230 8.02 -2.69 22.50
CA MET A 230 9.25 -1.95 22.76
C MET A 230 8.92 -0.62 23.46
N PRO A 231 9.76 -0.17 24.43
CA PRO A 231 9.63 1.18 24.98
C PRO A 231 9.76 2.24 23.89
N GLN A 232 8.91 3.26 23.89
CA GLN A 232 8.89 4.30 22.85
C GLN A 232 10.25 4.96 22.65
N ARG A 233 11.00 5.23 23.72
CA ARG A 233 12.36 5.78 23.64
C ARG A 233 13.32 4.93 22.80
N GLU A 234 13.15 3.60 22.80
CA GLU A 234 13.98 2.69 22.00
C GLU A 234 13.53 2.67 20.55
N VAL A 235 12.22 2.80 20.30
CA VAL A 235 11.67 2.97 18.94
C VAL A 235 12.24 4.24 18.31
N ASP A 236 12.17 5.38 19.03
CA ASP A 236 12.68 6.67 18.56
C ASP A 236 14.20 6.63 18.33
N ARG A 237 14.94 5.94 19.22
CA ARG A 237 16.39 5.76 19.08
C ARG A 237 16.74 4.97 17.82
N ILE A 238 16.02 3.87 17.54
CA ILE A 238 16.27 3.03 16.35
C ILE A 238 15.91 3.77 15.07
N GLU A 239 14.79 4.49 15.06
CA GLU A 239 14.39 5.27 13.88
C GLU A 239 15.47 6.27 13.44
N ASN A 240 16.21 6.87 14.41
CA ASN A 240 17.19 7.92 14.16
C ASN A 240 18.67 7.45 14.21
N ARG A 241 18.93 6.13 14.25
CA ARG A 241 20.30 5.60 14.28
C ARG A 241 20.98 5.73 12.93
N LEU A 242 22.23 6.20 12.93
CA LEU A 242 23.02 6.40 11.70
C LEU A 242 23.34 5.08 10.97
N ASP A 243 23.59 4.01 11.70
CA ASP A 243 23.82 2.67 11.11
C ASP A 243 22.55 2.11 10.44
N GLU A 244 21.37 2.38 11.01
CA GLU A 244 20.10 2.01 10.38
C GLU A 244 19.76 2.90 9.18
N GLU A 245 20.14 4.17 9.19
CA GLU A 245 20.05 5.04 8.01
C GLU A 245 20.93 4.52 6.87
N TYR A 246 22.17 4.12 7.18
CA TYR A 246 23.06 3.48 6.22
C TYR A 246 22.43 2.18 5.67
N ARG A 247 21.87 1.33 6.54
CA ARG A 247 21.21 0.07 6.16
C ARG A 247 20.02 0.31 5.24
N ARG A 248 19.15 1.30 5.55
CA ARG A 248 18.01 1.68 4.67
C ARG A 248 18.49 2.08 3.28
N ARG A 249 19.55 2.88 3.18
CA ARG A 249 20.14 3.27 1.88
C ARG A 249 20.65 2.06 1.10
N MET A 250 21.37 1.15 1.75
CA MET A 250 21.89 -0.07 1.10
C MET A 250 20.77 -1.00 0.63
N LEU A 251 19.68 -1.08 1.37
CA LEU A 251 18.50 -1.89 1.06
C LEU A 251 17.49 -1.15 0.15
N ARG A 252 17.73 0.12 -0.15
CA ARG A 252 16.83 0.99 -0.94
C ARG A 252 15.40 1.09 -0.36
N ILE A 253 15.26 1.14 0.96
CA ILE A 253 14.01 1.16 1.72
C ILE A 253 13.80 2.47 2.50
#